data_66384ff03e9b0121c0a8ee80813bb7e0
#
_entry.id   66384ff03e9b0121c0a8ee80813bb7e0
#
_cell.length_a   1.000
_cell.length_b   1.000
_cell.length_c   1.000
_cell.angle_alpha   90.00
_cell.angle_beta   90.00
_cell.angle_gamma   90.00
#
_symmetry.space_group_name_H-M   'P 1'
#
loop_
_entity.id
_entity.type
_entity.pdbx_description
1 polymer ?
#
loop_
_entity_poly.entity_id
_entity_poly.type
_entity_poly.pdbx_seq_one_letter_code
_entity_poly.pdbx_strand_id
1 'polypeptide(L)'
;VRREIARLALHQLVTDGRIHPARIEEVVAKVRKQVEEEIIETGKRTTIDLGIHGLHPELIRIIGKMKYRSSYGQNLLQHARETANLCAVMASELGLNPKKAKRAGLLHDIGKVPDEEPELPHALLGMKIAEKYKEKPDICNAIGAHHDETEMTSLLAPIVQVCDAISGARPGARREIVEAYIKRLNDLEQLAMSYPGVTKTYAIRAGRELRVIVGADKIDDKQTESLSGEIAKKIQDEMTYPGQVKITVIRETRAVDFAK
;
A
#
# COMPACT_ATOMS: atom_id res chain seq x y z
N VAL A 1 4.65 -7.10 -15.91
CA VAL A 1 5.50 -7.15 -17.11
C VAL A 1 4.69 -7.53 -18.35
N ARG A 2 3.98 -8.69 -18.39
CA ARG A 2 3.19 -9.15 -19.57
C ARG A 2 2.20 -8.08 -20.07
N ARG A 3 1.47 -7.44 -19.14
CA ARG A 3 0.51 -6.38 -19.47
C ARG A 3 1.20 -5.16 -20.13
N GLU A 4 2.38 -4.78 -19.69
CA GLU A 4 3.13 -3.67 -20.26
C GLU A 4 3.67 -4.01 -21.66
N ILE A 5 4.17 -5.22 -21.85
CA ILE A 5 4.57 -5.71 -23.18
C ILE A 5 3.38 -5.66 -24.13
N ALA A 6 2.22 -6.17 -23.73
CA ALA A 6 1.01 -6.15 -24.57
C ALA A 6 0.57 -4.71 -24.91
N ARG A 7 0.59 -3.80 -23.92
CA ARG A 7 0.24 -2.38 -24.11
C ARG A 7 1.15 -1.69 -25.13
N LEU A 8 2.46 -1.85 -24.99
CA LEU A 8 3.45 -1.23 -25.86
C LEU A 8 3.42 -1.86 -27.28
N ALA A 9 3.28 -3.18 -27.37
CA ALA A 9 3.16 -3.87 -28.65
C ALA A 9 1.90 -3.44 -29.40
N LEU A 10 0.76 -3.37 -28.72
CA LEU A 10 -0.48 -2.88 -29.31
C LEU A 10 -0.35 -1.45 -29.82
N HIS A 11 0.23 -0.57 -29.03
CA HIS A 11 0.46 0.82 -29.43
C HIS A 11 1.33 0.93 -30.69
N GLN A 12 2.42 0.15 -30.77
CA GLN A 12 3.28 0.13 -31.96
C GLN A 12 2.56 -0.42 -33.19
N LEU A 13 1.77 -1.50 -33.04
CA LEU A 13 1.02 -2.10 -34.14
C LEU A 13 -0.08 -1.17 -34.68
N VAL A 14 -0.79 -0.48 -33.80
CA VAL A 14 -1.82 0.51 -34.19
C VAL A 14 -1.18 1.68 -34.94
N THR A 15 -0.04 2.16 -34.46
CA THR A 15 0.69 3.28 -35.11
C THR A 15 1.28 2.87 -36.47
N ASP A 16 1.76 1.64 -36.61
CA ASP A 16 2.35 1.10 -37.85
C ASP A 16 1.25 0.72 -38.87
N GLY A 17 0.02 0.39 -38.44
CA GLY A 17 -1.10 0.00 -39.29
C GLY A 17 -0.99 -1.41 -39.91
N ARG A 18 0.15 -2.10 -39.80
CA ARG A 18 0.38 -3.44 -40.32
C ARG A 18 0.09 -4.48 -39.24
N ILE A 19 -1.11 -5.04 -39.27
CA ILE A 19 -1.57 -5.99 -38.27
C ILE A 19 -1.79 -7.36 -38.93
N HIS A 20 -0.74 -8.18 -38.96
CA HIS A 20 -0.78 -9.57 -39.38
C HIS A 20 0.11 -10.44 -38.47
N PRO A 21 -0.11 -11.78 -38.39
CA PRO A 21 0.53 -12.65 -37.41
C PRO A 21 2.05 -12.47 -37.28
N ALA A 22 2.78 -12.55 -38.36
CA ALA A 22 4.23 -12.42 -38.37
C ALA A 22 4.70 -11.06 -37.86
N ARG A 23 3.98 -9.97 -38.15
CA ARG A 23 4.32 -8.63 -37.64
C ARG A 23 4.01 -8.50 -36.14
N ILE A 24 2.95 -9.12 -35.68
CA ILE A 24 2.60 -9.16 -34.23
C ILE A 24 3.73 -9.85 -33.47
N GLU A 25 4.18 -11.02 -33.94
CA GLU A 25 5.27 -11.77 -33.30
C GLU A 25 6.58 -10.96 -33.25
N GLU A 26 6.95 -10.33 -34.36
CA GLU A 26 8.14 -9.47 -34.46
C GLU A 26 8.07 -8.31 -33.45
N VAL A 27 6.96 -7.58 -33.42
CA VAL A 27 6.78 -6.43 -32.53
C VAL A 27 6.78 -6.87 -31.07
N VAL A 28 6.09 -7.96 -30.72
CA VAL A 28 6.07 -8.51 -29.37
C VAL A 28 7.48 -8.92 -28.91
N ALA A 29 8.26 -9.58 -29.78
CA ALA A 29 9.63 -9.98 -29.46
C ALA A 29 10.53 -8.74 -29.22
N LYS A 30 10.42 -7.72 -30.07
CA LYS A 30 11.16 -6.46 -29.93
C LYS A 30 10.80 -5.73 -28.63
N VAL A 31 9.50 -5.57 -28.36
CA VAL A 31 9.02 -4.90 -27.14
C VAL A 31 9.42 -5.67 -25.89
N ARG A 32 9.37 -7.00 -25.91
CA ARG A 32 9.84 -7.83 -24.79
C ARG A 32 11.30 -7.54 -24.43
N LYS A 33 12.16 -7.45 -25.44
CA LYS A 33 13.57 -7.10 -25.24
C LYS A 33 13.72 -5.68 -24.66
N GLN A 34 13.00 -4.72 -25.20
CA GLN A 34 13.01 -3.34 -24.72
C GLN A 34 12.56 -3.24 -23.25
N VAL A 35 11.49 -3.92 -22.86
CA VAL A 35 10.99 -3.93 -21.48
C VAL A 35 11.99 -4.61 -20.54
N GLU A 36 12.67 -5.68 -20.99
CA GLU A 36 13.71 -6.33 -20.17
C GLU A 36 14.93 -5.41 -19.95
N GLU A 37 15.36 -4.69 -20.96
CA GLU A 37 16.42 -3.67 -20.84
C GLU A 37 16.02 -2.56 -19.86
N GLU A 38 14.77 -2.08 -19.93
CA GLU A 38 14.22 -1.09 -19.01
C GLU A 38 14.14 -1.61 -17.56
N ILE A 39 13.79 -2.88 -17.36
CA ILE A 39 13.79 -3.53 -16.05
C ILE A 39 15.20 -3.48 -15.43
N ILE A 40 16.21 -3.90 -16.19
CA ILE A 40 17.60 -3.93 -15.71
C ILE A 40 18.08 -2.50 -15.38
N GLU A 41 17.82 -1.54 -16.25
CA GLU A 41 18.19 -0.15 -16.05
C GLU A 41 17.49 0.47 -14.82
N THR A 42 16.19 0.22 -14.66
CA THR A 42 15.42 0.65 -13.48
C THR A 42 16.00 0.08 -12.19
N GLY A 43 16.37 -1.19 -12.18
CA GLY A 43 16.99 -1.83 -11.02
C GLY A 43 18.35 -1.22 -10.69
N LYS A 44 19.21 -1.04 -11.69
CA LYS A 44 20.53 -0.40 -11.52
C LYS A 44 20.39 1.03 -10.99
N ARG A 45 19.53 1.84 -11.59
CA ARG A 45 19.29 3.21 -11.16
C ARG A 45 18.79 3.27 -9.72
N THR A 46 17.86 2.39 -9.36
CA THR A 46 17.34 2.31 -7.98
C THR A 46 18.44 2.02 -6.96
N THR A 47 19.33 1.08 -7.26
CA THR A 47 20.43 0.73 -6.35
C THR A 47 21.45 1.86 -6.23
N ILE A 48 21.74 2.57 -7.32
CA ILE A 48 22.63 3.74 -7.33
C ILE A 48 22.01 4.88 -6.49
N ASP A 49 20.75 5.23 -6.74
CA ASP A 49 20.03 6.30 -6.03
C ASP A 49 20.00 6.05 -4.50
N LEU A 50 19.89 4.79 -4.08
CA LEU A 50 19.87 4.40 -2.67
C LEU A 50 21.28 4.21 -2.08
N GLY A 51 22.34 4.25 -2.88
CA GLY A 51 23.71 3.98 -2.44
C GLY A 51 23.92 2.51 -2.00
N ILE A 52 23.19 1.57 -2.60
CA ILE A 52 23.29 0.12 -2.31
C ILE A 52 24.16 -0.52 -3.39
N HIS A 53 25.30 -1.07 -2.98
CA HIS A 53 26.28 -1.65 -3.90
C HIS A 53 26.44 -3.18 -3.69
N GLY A 54 26.95 -3.86 -4.72
CA GLY A 54 27.29 -5.28 -4.65
C GLY A 54 26.07 -6.22 -4.54
N LEU A 55 24.93 -5.83 -5.10
CA LEU A 55 23.80 -6.74 -5.30
C LEU A 55 24.07 -7.66 -6.49
N HIS A 56 23.62 -8.91 -6.37
CA HIS A 56 23.65 -9.85 -7.48
C HIS A 56 22.81 -9.32 -8.67
N PRO A 57 23.24 -9.48 -9.94
CA PRO A 57 22.51 -9.00 -11.11
C PRO A 57 21.04 -9.40 -11.16
N GLU A 58 20.70 -10.64 -10.74
CA GLU A 58 19.31 -11.09 -10.66
C GLU A 58 18.50 -10.36 -9.60
N LEU A 59 19.07 -10.00 -8.46
CA LEU A 59 18.37 -9.16 -7.47
C LEU A 59 18.10 -7.76 -8.03
N ILE A 60 19.05 -7.19 -8.77
CA ILE A 60 18.87 -5.90 -9.46
C ILE A 60 17.71 -6.02 -10.47
N ARG A 61 17.67 -7.12 -11.24
CA ARG A 61 16.58 -7.39 -12.17
C ARG A 61 15.24 -7.54 -11.49
N ILE A 62 15.17 -8.26 -10.35
CA ILE A 62 13.96 -8.40 -9.54
C ILE A 62 13.48 -7.04 -9.03
N ILE A 63 14.38 -6.19 -8.52
CA ILE A 63 14.07 -4.81 -8.09
C ILE A 63 13.47 -4.01 -9.25
N GLY A 64 14.05 -4.10 -10.46
CA GLY A 64 13.49 -3.42 -11.63
C GLY A 64 12.09 -3.90 -12.00
N LYS A 65 11.79 -5.19 -11.86
CA LYS A 65 10.46 -5.76 -12.08
C LYS A 65 9.41 -5.23 -11.10
N MET A 66 9.78 -4.79 -9.89
CA MET A 66 8.87 -4.17 -8.92
C MET A 66 8.14 -2.95 -9.48
N LYS A 67 8.74 -2.22 -10.46
CA LYS A 67 8.09 -1.11 -11.15
C LYS A 67 6.73 -1.49 -11.76
N TYR A 68 6.60 -2.73 -12.20
CA TYR A 68 5.42 -3.27 -12.89
C TYR A 68 4.50 -4.08 -11.97
N ARG A 69 4.71 -4.02 -10.67
CA ARG A 69 3.90 -4.70 -9.65
C ARG A 69 3.27 -3.67 -8.71
N SER A 70 2.10 -3.99 -8.22
CA SER A 70 1.43 -3.24 -7.16
C SER A 70 0.92 -4.19 -6.10
N SER A 71 0.91 -3.73 -4.85
CA SER A 71 0.31 -4.43 -3.72
C SER A 71 -0.67 -3.47 -3.06
N TYR A 72 -1.93 -3.84 -2.98
CA TYR A 72 -3.02 -2.98 -2.47
C TYR A 72 -3.05 -1.58 -3.12
N GLY A 73 -2.73 -1.51 -4.42
CA GLY A 73 -2.69 -0.26 -5.18
C GLY A 73 -1.43 0.58 -5.04
N GLN A 74 -0.53 0.27 -4.10
CA GLN A 74 0.78 0.89 -3.96
C GLN A 74 1.78 0.27 -4.94
N ASN A 75 2.55 1.09 -5.67
CA ASN A 75 3.62 0.59 -6.52
C ASN A 75 4.72 -0.04 -5.68
N LEU A 76 5.09 -1.29 -6.01
CA LEU A 76 6.01 -2.08 -5.18
C LEU A 76 7.43 -1.50 -5.15
N LEU A 77 7.93 -0.94 -6.26
CA LEU A 77 9.25 -0.32 -6.30
C LEU A 77 9.32 0.94 -5.44
N GLN A 78 8.27 1.78 -5.52
CA GLN A 78 8.20 2.99 -4.72
C GLN A 78 8.13 2.66 -3.23
N HIS A 79 7.29 1.70 -2.85
CA HIS A 79 7.19 1.19 -1.49
C HIS A 79 8.54 0.67 -0.97
N ALA A 80 9.23 -0.17 -1.74
CA ALA A 80 10.53 -0.70 -1.36
C ALA A 80 11.60 0.40 -1.17
N ARG A 81 11.60 1.44 -2.02
CA ARG A 81 12.49 2.61 -1.87
C ARG A 81 12.20 3.41 -0.60
N GLU A 82 10.93 3.62 -0.28
CA GLU A 82 10.49 4.31 0.93
C GLU A 82 10.87 3.52 2.18
N THR A 83 10.54 2.24 2.22
CA THR A 83 10.90 1.33 3.32
C THR A 83 12.42 1.29 3.52
N ALA A 84 13.21 1.23 2.43
CA ALA A 84 14.67 1.26 2.51
C ALA A 84 15.19 2.52 3.21
N ASN A 85 14.66 3.69 2.85
CA ASN A 85 15.08 4.96 3.45
C ASN A 85 14.63 5.07 4.91
N LEU A 86 13.40 4.66 5.23
CA LEU A 86 12.90 4.62 6.62
C LEU A 86 13.75 3.68 7.49
N CYS A 87 14.09 2.49 6.98
CA CYS A 87 14.98 1.55 7.68
C CYS A 87 16.36 2.16 7.97
N ALA A 88 16.92 2.91 7.00
CA ALA A 88 18.21 3.56 7.21
C ALA A 88 18.16 4.63 8.30
N VAL A 89 17.10 5.46 8.30
CA VAL A 89 16.91 6.50 9.33
C VAL A 89 16.72 5.86 10.69
N MET A 90 15.79 4.92 10.83
CA MET A 90 15.51 4.23 12.10
C MET A 90 16.74 3.50 12.63
N ALA A 91 17.49 2.80 11.78
CA ALA A 91 18.73 2.15 12.21
C ALA A 91 19.79 3.13 12.68
N SER A 92 19.91 4.31 12.03
CA SER A 92 20.83 5.37 12.48
C SER A 92 20.46 5.89 13.85
N GLU A 93 19.18 6.17 14.11
CA GLU A 93 18.70 6.66 15.41
C GLU A 93 18.90 5.62 16.54
N LEU A 94 18.83 4.33 16.20
CA LEU A 94 19.05 3.23 17.14
C LEU A 94 20.53 2.82 17.27
N GLY A 95 21.47 3.52 16.64
CA GLY A 95 22.90 3.16 16.66
C GLY A 95 23.25 1.87 15.92
N LEU A 96 22.37 1.39 15.03
CA LEU A 96 22.57 0.19 14.22
C LEU A 96 23.14 0.55 12.83
N ASN A 97 23.47 -0.46 12.03
CA ASN A 97 24.06 -0.26 10.71
C ASN A 97 23.01 0.19 9.66
N PRO A 98 22.96 1.47 9.26
CA PRO A 98 21.95 1.98 8.34
C PRO A 98 22.07 1.42 6.93
N LYS A 99 23.29 1.04 6.49
CA LYS A 99 23.50 0.45 5.15
C LYS A 99 22.89 -0.95 5.06
N LYS A 100 23.01 -1.76 6.12
CA LYS A 100 22.39 -3.08 6.19
C LYS A 100 20.87 -2.97 6.26
N ALA A 101 20.35 -2.08 7.11
CA ALA A 101 18.91 -1.84 7.26
C ALA A 101 18.29 -1.36 5.95
N LYS A 102 18.93 -0.39 5.27
CA LYS A 102 18.50 0.08 3.95
C LYS A 102 18.42 -1.05 2.93
N ARG A 103 19.43 -1.93 2.91
CA ARG A 103 19.48 -3.07 1.99
C ARG A 103 18.37 -4.07 2.29
N ALA A 104 18.14 -4.41 3.54
CA ALA A 104 17.04 -5.28 3.95
C ALA A 104 15.68 -4.69 3.59
N GLY A 105 15.46 -3.40 3.87
CA GLY A 105 14.24 -2.68 3.49
C GLY A 105 13.99 -2.64 1.98
N LEU A 106 15.03 -2.50 1.14
CA LEU A 106 14.87 -2.58 -0.32
C LEU A 106 14.44 -3.99 -0.78
N LEU A 107 14.93 -5.03 -0.11
CA LEU A 107 14.76 -6.42 -0.54
C LEU A 107 13.57 -7.14 0.15
N HIS A 108 12.90 -6.54 1.17
CA HIS A 108 11.91 -7.25 1.97
C HIS A 108 10.79 -7.90 1.14
N ASP A 109 10.37 -7.24 0.08
CA ASP A 109 9.23 -7.62 -0.76
C ASP A 109 9.61 -8.29 -2.10
N ILE A 110 10.86 -8.72 -2.30
CA ILE A 110 11.29 -9.39 -3.55
C ILE A 110 10.51 -10.66 -3.85
N GLY A 111 9.96 -11.32 -2.83
CA GLY A 111 9.12 -12.51 -2.99
C GLY A 111 7.76 -12.25 -3.64
N LYS A 112 7.31 -10.99 -3.74
CA LYS A 112 6.09 -10.60 -4.47
C LYS A 112 6.29 -10.51 -5.98
N VAL A 113 7.53 -10.64 -6.48
CA VAL A 113 7.88 -10.40 -7.89
C VAL A 113 7.75 -11.61 -8.81
N PRO A 114 7.98 -12.87 -8.38
CA PRO A 114 7.85 -14.04 -9.25
C PRO A 114 6.48 -14.09 -9.96
N ASP A 115 6.48 -14.59 -11.20
CA ASP A 115 5.29 -14.65 -12.05
C ASP A 115 4.41 -15.89 -11.79
N GLU A 116 4.95 -16.89 -11.12
CA GLU A 116 4.26 -18.12 -10.71
C GLU A 116 3.64 -17.90 -9.32
N GLU A 117 2.46 -18.48 -9.08
CA GLU A 117 1.86 -18.46 -7.74
C GLU A 117 2.76 -19.25 -6.79
N PRO A 118 3.35 -18.61 -5.78
CA PRO A 118 4.27 -19.30 -4.89
C PRO A 118 3.48 -20.16 -3.89
N GLU A 119 3.96 -21.37 -3.65
CA GLU A 119 3.48 -22.23 -2.54
C GLU A 119 3.82 -21.65 -1.16
N LEU A 120 4.77 -20.72 -1.10
CA LEU A 120 5.27 -20.09 0.12
C LEU A 120 4.77 -18.64 0.26
N PRO A 121 4.55 -18.16 1.49
CA PRO A 121 4.39 -16.75 1.78
C PRO A 121 5.53 -15.93 1.17
N HIS A 122 5.21 -14.70 0.73
CA HIS A 122 6.19 -13.87 0.01
C HIS A 122 7.45 -13.54 0.83
N ALA A 123 7.35 -13.43 2.16
CA ALA A 123 8.49 -13.17 3.01
C ALA A 123 9.46 -14.36 3.01
N LEU A 124 8.97 -15.59 3.18
CA LEU A 124 9.79 -16.81 3.11
C LEU A 124 10.34 -17.04 1.70
N LEU A 125 9.56 -16.78 0.66
CA LEU A 125 10.04 -16.86 -0.72
C LEU A 125 11.14 -15.83 -0.98
N GLY A 126 10.95 -14.60 -0.50
CA GLY A 126 11.96 -13.53 -0.57
C GLY A 126 13.25 -13.89 0.14
N MET A 127 13.17 -14.49 1.33
CA MET A 127 14.32 -15.00 2.07
C MET A 127 15.09 -16.04 1.24
N LYS A 128 14.41 -17.05 0.69
CA LYS A 128 15.04 -18.07 -0.17
C LYS A 128 15.70 -17.48 -1.42
N ILE A 129 15.07 -16.48 -2.04
CA ILE A 129 15.66 -15.76 -3.18
C ILE A 129 16.94 -15.04 -2.74
N ALA A 130 16.91 -14.32 -1.61
CA ALA A 130 18.07 -13.60 -1.08
C ALA A 130 19.23 -14.56 -0.73
N GLU A 131 18.94 -15.68 -0.09
CA GLU A 131 19.91 -16.73 0.21
C GLU A 131 20.55 -17.33 -1.06
N LYS A 132 19.73 -17.64 -2.07
CA LYS A 132 20.20 -18.14 -3.38
C LYS A 132 21.20 -17.20 -4.01
N TYR A 133 21.02 -15.89 -3.86
CA TYR A 133 21.89 -14.86 -4.41
C TYR A 133 22.92 -14.32 -3.41
N LYS A 134 23.16 -15.09 -2.33
CA LYS A 134 24.25 -14.89 -1.36
C LYS A 134 24.19 -13.58 -0.59
N GLU A 135 22.97 -13.13 -0.26
CA GLU A 135 22.80 -12.07 0.72
C GLU A 135 23.22 -12.53 2.12
N LYS A 136 23.57 -11.57 2.98
CA LYS A 136 24.02 -11.88 4.35
C LYS A 136 22.87 -12.49 5.18
N PRO A 137 23.16 -13.42 6.10
CA PRO A 137 22.13 -14.09 6.90
C PRO A 137 21.21 -13.15 7.67
N ASP A 138 21.74 -12.05 8.21
CA ASP A 138 20.97 -11.02 8.92
C ASP A 138 19.97 -10.30 8.01
N ILE A 139 20.33 -10.08 6.74
CA ILE A 139 19.44 -9.51 5.72
C ILE A 139 18.39 -10.53 5.30
N CYS A 140 18.79 -11.79 5.04
CA CYS A 140 17.85 -12.85 4.70
C CYS A 140 16.81 -13.08 5.80
N ASN A 141 17.25 -13.10 7.07
CA ASN A 141 16.35 -13.18 8.21
C ASN A 141 15.38 -12.00 8.27
N ALA A 142 15.85 -10.77 8.09
CA ALA A 142 14.97 -9.58 8.08
C ALA A 142 13.92 -9.64 6.96
N ILE A 143 14.26 -10.21 5.79
CA ILE A 143 13.32 -10.44 4.69
C ILE A 143 12.29 -11.51 5.07
N GLY A 144 12.70 -12.63 5.67
CA GLY A 144 11.80 -13.72 6.02
C GLY A 144 10.90 -13.44 7.22
N ALA A 145 11.36 -12.63 8.16
CA ALA A 145 10.72 -12.42 9.45
C ALA A 145 9.83 -11.16 9.53
N HIS A 146 9.77 -10.32 8.49
CA HIS A 146 9.05 -9.03 8.57
C HIS A 146 7.52 -9.14 8.71
N HIS A 147 6.97 -10.35 8.58
CA HIS A 147 5.56 -10.69 8.85
C HIS A 147 5.41 -11.83 9.87
N ASP A 148 6.40 -12.00 10.75
CA ASP A 148 6.41 -13.03 11.80
C ASP A 148 6.34 -14.48 11.28
N GLU A 149 6.69 -14.72 10.00
CA GLU A 149 6.66 -16.05 9.37
C GLU A 149 7.87 -16.91 9.71
N THR A 150 8.91 -16.33 10.33
CA THR A 150 10.05 -17.01 10.94
C THR A 150 10.57 -16.20 12.12
N GLU A 151 11.39 -16.83 12.98
CA GLU A 151 11.96 -16.18 14.15
C GLU A 151 12.89 -15.02 13.76
N MET A 152 12.77 -13.89 14.46
CA MET A 152 13.64 -12.74 14.31
C MET A 152 14.96 -12.95 15.02
N THR A 153 16.05 -13.14 14.28
CA THR A 153 17.39 -13.38 14.84
C THR A 153 18.26 -12.12 14.90
N SER A 154 17.78 -11.00 14.38
CA SER A 154 18.49 -9.73 14.38
C SER A 154 17.55 -8.55 14.55
N LEU A 155 18.06 -7.43 15.06
CA LEU A 155 17.30 -6.18 15.18
C LEU A 155 16.92 -5.55 13.82
N LEU A 156 17.44 -6.06 12.70
CA LEU A 156 17.03 -5.61 11.36
C LEU A 156 15.60 -6.03 11.04
N ALA A 157 15.15 -7.20 11.50
CA ALA A 157 13.81 -7.71 11.21
C ALA A 157 12.69 -6.81 11.77
N PRO A 158 12.66 -6.45 13.07
CA PRO A 158 11.66 -5.53 13.59
C PRO A 158 11.75 -4.12 12.97
N ILE A 159 12.94 -3.65 12.60
CA ILE A 159 13.07 -2.37 11.86
C ILE A 159 12.37 -2.45 10.51
N VAL A 160 12.58 -3.53 9.76
CA VAL A 160 11.92 -3.71 8.45
C VAL A 160 10.41 -3.80 8.62
N GLN A 161 9.91 -4.59 9.58
CA GLN A 161 8.49 -4.75 9.88
C GLN A 161 7.82 -3.40 10.19
N VAL A 162 8.40 -2.60 11.08
CA VAL A 162 7.85 -1.27 11.44
C VAL A 162 7.88 -0.31 10.25
N CYS A 163 8.98 -0.29 9.49
CA CYS A 163 9.13 0.61 8.34
C CYS A 163 8.19 0.23 7.17
N ASP A 164 7.97 -1.07 6.93
CA ASP A 164 6.95 -1.55 5.99
C ASP A 164 5.56 -1.07 6.39
N ALA A 165 5.18 -1.27 7.67
CA ALA A 165 3.91 -0.82 8.20
C ALA A 165 3.72 0.72 8.06
N ILE A 166 4.73 1.52 8.36
CA ILE A 166 4.71 2.98 8.19
C ILE A 166 4.50 3.35 6.72
N SER A 167 5.26 2.76 5.80
CA SER A 167 5.12 3.05 4.36
C SER A 167 3.75 2.66 3.81
N GLY A 168 3.19 1.54 4.29
CA GLY A 168 1.86 1.06 3.89
C GLY A 168 0.70 1.85 4.48
N ALA A 169 0.84 2.36 5.70
CA ALA A 169 -0.23 3.04 6.44
C ALA A 169 -0.35 4.54 6.13
N ARG A 170 0.64 5.17 5.52
CA ARG A 170 0.60 6.59 5.24
C ARG A 170 -0.56 6.96 4.29
N PRO A 171 -1.20 8.14 4.47
CA PRO A 171 -2.32 8.56 3.64
C PRO A 171 -1.98 8.54 2.14
N GLY A 172 -2.81 7.88 1.34
CA GLY A 172 -2.66 7.77 -0.11
C GLY A 172 -1.64 6.74 -0.61
N ALA A 173 -0.94 6.01 0.28
CA ALA A 173 -0.01 4.96 -0.11
C ALA A 173 -0.71 3.78 -0.77
N ARG A 174 -1.79 3.30 -0.17
CA ARG A 174 -2.62 2.21 -0.70
C ARG A 174 -3.91 2.77 -1.27
N ARG A 175 -4.19 2.42 -2.52
CA ARG A 175 -5.52 2.65 -3.09
C ARG A 175 -6.44 1.59 -2.53
N GLU A 176 -7.40 2.00 -1.73
CA GLU A 176 -8.49 1.12 -1.36
C GLU A 176 -9.21 0.63 -2.62
N ILE A 177 -9.57 -0.63 -2.62
CA ILE A 177 -10.52 -1.14 -3.59
C ILE A 177 -11.81 -0.36 -3.35
N VAL A 178 -12.40 0.19 -4.40
CA VAL A 178 -13.60 1.06 -4.32
C VAL A 178 -14.71 0.41 -3.46
N GLU A 179 -14.86 -0.90 -3.55
CA GLU A 179 -15.83 -1.67 -2.76
C GLU A 179 -15.53 -1.63 -1.24
N ALA A 180 -14.26 -1.78 -0.84
CA ALA A 180 -13.86 -1.69 0.57
C ALA A 180 -14.03 -0.25 1.10
N TYR A 181 -13.77 0.74 0.27
CA TYR A 181 -14.02 2.14 0.58
C TYR A 181 -15.52 2.42 0.78
N ILE A 182 -16.37 2.00 -0.15
CA ILE A 182 -17.84 2.16 -0.05
C ILE A 182 -18.37 1.41 1.18
N LYS A 183 -17.92 0.18 1.40
CA LYS A 183 -18.30 -0.60 2.58
C LYS A 183 -17.98 0.16 3.87
N ARG A 184 -16.76 0.70 4.00
CA ARG A 184 -16.36 1.45 5.19
C ARG A 184 -17.19 2.72 5.40
N LEU A 185 -17.55 3.45 4.34
CA LEU A 185 -18.45 4.60 4.46
C LEU A 185 -19.82 4.18 4.98
N ASN A 186 -20.37 3.08 4.44
CA ASN A 186 -21.64 2.53 4.88
C ASN A 186 -21.58 2.04 6.35
N ASP A 187 -20.50 1.37 6.74
CA ASP A 187 -20.31 0.88 8.11
C ASP A 187 -20.23 2.06 9.10
N LEU A 188 -19.54 3.18 8.75
CA LEU A 188 -19.52 4.42 9.55
C LEU A 188 -20.93 5.02 9.71
N GLU A 189 -21.68 5.12 8.63
CA GLU A 189 -23.03 5.67 8.63
C GLU A 189 -23.97 4.79 9.43
N GLN A 190 -23.91 3.48 9.27
CA GLN A 190 -24.75 2.51 10.01
C GLN A 190 -24.44 2.51 11.51
N LEU A 191 -23.16 2.59 11.89
CA LEU A 191 -22.76 2.67 13.29
C LEU A 191 -23.41 3.89 13.97
N ALA A 192 -23.36 5.06 13.36
CA ALA A 192 -23.99 6.26 13.93
C ALA A 192 -25.54 6.22 13.86
N MET A 193 -26.10 5.62 12.81
CA MET A 193 -27.56 5.42 12.73
C MET A 193 -28.12 4.51 13.82
N SER A 194 -27.32 3.66 14.44
CA SER A 194 -27.76 2.77 15.53
C SER A 194 -28.06 3.50 16.84
N TYR A 195 -27.67 4.76 16.97
CA TYR A 195 -27.91 5.54 18.19
C TYR A 195 -29.33 6.12 18.24
N PRO A 196 -29.99 6.07 19.43
CA PRO A 196 -31.32 6.64 19.60
C PRO A 196 -31.36 8.14 19.28
N GLY A 197 -32.38 8.57 18.56
CA GLY A 197 -32.55 9.99 18.21
C GLY A 197 -31.80 10.45 16.96
N VAL A 198 -30.90 9.65 16.41
CA VAL A 198 -30.27 9.91 15.12
C VAL A 198 -31.29 9.72 14.01
N THR A 199 -31.40 10.68 13.11
CA THR A 199 -32.35 10.67 11.98
C THR A 199 -31.66 10.46 10.64
N LYS A 200 -30.44 10.97 10.47
CA LYS A 200 -29.63 10.82 9.26
C LYS A 200 -28.15 10.89 9.57
N THR A 201 -27.36 10.21 8.75
CA THR A 201 -25.90 10.23 8.81
C THR A 201 -25.31 10.42 7.42
N TYR A 202 -24.16 11.08 7.34
CA TYR A 202 -23.44 11.29 6.10
C TYR A 202 -21.94 11.20 6.33
N ALA A 203 -21.29 10.24 5.70
CA ALA A 203 -19.83 10.17 5.62
C ALA A 203 -19.36 11.07 4.46
N ILE A 204 -18.67 12.15 4.77
CA ILE A 204 -18.20 13.15 3.81
C ILE A 204 -16.67 13.27 3.84
N ARG A 205 -16.10 14.06 2.92
CA ARG A 205 -14.63 14.24 2.78
C ARG A 205 -13.87 12.92 2.70
N ALA A 206 -14.37 12.00 1.85
CA ALA A 206 -13.79 10.68 1.71
C ALA A 206 -13.74 9.88 3.04
N GLY A 207 -14.78 10.03 3.88
CA GLY A 207 -14.90 9.35 5.17
C GLY A 207 -14.14 10.00 6.32
N ARG A 208 -13.49 11.13 6.11
CA ARG A 208 -12.77 11.86 7.19
C ARG A 208 -13.66 12.73 8.05
N GLU A 209 -14.92 12.89 7.69
CA GLU A 209 -15.93 13.58 8.50
C GLU A 209 -17.24 12.79 8.45
N LEU A 210 -17.79 12.47 9.62
CA LEU A 210 -19.11 11.89 9.78
C LEU A 210 -20.04 12.94 10.35
N ARG A 211 -21.07 13.32 9.57
CA ARG A 211 -22.15 14.19 10.02
C ARG A 211 -23.32 13.35 10.48
N VAL A 212 -23.79 13.64 11.68
CA VAL A 212 -24.90 12.95 12.34
C VAL A 212 -25.98 13.98 12.63
N ILE A 213 -27.15 13.79 12.06
CA ILE A 213 -28.31 14.67 12.27
C ILE A 213 -29.23 14.02 13.29
N VAL A 214 -29.57 14.74 14.34
CA VAL A 214 -30.45 14.29 15.41
C VAL A 214 -31.75 15.08 15.43
N GLY A 215 -32.84 14.43 15.84
CA GLY A 215 -34.12 15.07 16.01
C GLY A 215 -34.11 16.03 17.22
N ALA A 216 -34.50 17.28 16.98
CA ALA A 216 -34.56 18.31 18.04
C ALA A 216 -35.60 18.01 19.15
N ASP A 217 -36.56 17.15 18.84
CA ASP A 217 -37.59 16.63 19.75
C ASP A 217 -37.13 15.43 20.59
N LYS A 218 -35.99 14.81 20.21
CA LYS A 218 -35.51 13.55 20.81
C LYS A 218 -34.22 13.71 21.62
N ILE A 219 -33.39 14.67 21.25
CA ILE A 219 -32.06 14.88 21.83
C ILE A 219 -31.88 16.36 22.14
N ASP A 220 -31.48 16.69 23.36
CA ASP A 220 -31.14 18.05 23.79
C ASP A 220 -29.67 18.41 23.46
N ASP A 221 -29.28 19.67 23.74
CA ASP A 221 -27.95 20.17 23.41
C ASP A 221 -26.84 19.44 24.18
N LYS A 222 -27.09 19.09 25.45
CA LYS A 222 -26.14 18.37 26.31
C LYS A 222 -25.95 16.92 25.81
N GLN A 223 -27.01 16.28 25.41
CA GLN A 223 -26.98 14.96 24.81
C GLN A 223 -26.27 14.97 23.45
N THR A 224 -26.43 16.05 22.66
CA THR A 224 -25.74 16.24 21.37
C THR A 224 -24.21 16.26 21.57
N GLU A 225 -23.72 16.95 22.61
CA GLU A 225 -22.29 17.00 22.95
C GLU A 225 -21.79 15.62 23.39
N SER A 226 -22.48 14.93 24.28
CA SER A 226 -22.13 13.57 24.75
C SER A 226 -22.08 12.56 23.60
N LEU A 227 -23.08 12.60 22.69
CA LEU A 227 -23.22 11.67 21.57
C LEU A 227 -22.03 11.75 20.61
N SER A 228 -21.45 12.93 20.41
CA SER A 228 -20.26 13.08 19.55
C SER A 228 -19.06 12.31 20.10
N GLY A 229 -18.85 12.35 21.42
CA GLY A 229 -17.80 11.60 22.10
C GLY A 229 -18.05 10.08 22.10
N GLU A 230 -19.28 9.66 22.32
CA GLU A 230 -19.66 8.24 22.32
C GLU A 230 -19.45 7.60 20.94
N ILE A 231 -19.90 8.26 19.87
CA ILE A 231 -19.66 7.80 18.49
C ILE A 231 -18.18 7.74 18.16
N ALA A 232 -17.40 8.78 18.55
CA ALA A 232 -15.96 8.79 18.32
C ALA A 232 -15.26 7.62 19.01
N LYS A 233 -15.61 7.35 20.27
CA LYS A 233 -15.07 6.21 21.03
C LYS A 233 -15.43 4.88 20.38
N LYS A 234 -16.70 4.68 20.01
CA LYS A 234 -17.15 3.45 19.38
C LYS A 234 -16.47 3.18 18.03
N ILE A 235 -16.23 4.23 17.23
CA ILE A 235 -15.45 4.11 15.99
C ILE A 235 -14.01 3.68 16.28
N GLN A 236 -13.38 4.22 17.34
CA GLN A 236 -12.02 3.82 17.74
C GLN A 236 -11.95 2.37 18.20
N ASP A 237 -12.97 1.90 18.91
CA ASP A 237 -12.99 0.57 19.53
C ASP A 237 -13.37 -0.53 18.51
N GLU A 238 -14.28 -0.25 17.57
CA GLU A 238 -14.89 -1.25 16.68
C GLU A 238 -14.41 -1.18 15.23
N MET A 239 -13.79 -0.08 14.80
CA MET A 239 -13.42 0.11 13.39
C MET A 239 -11.92 0.35 13.18
N THR A 240 -11.35 -0.38 12.23
CA THR A 240 -9.98 -0.06 11.76
C THR A 240 -10.06 1.08 10.75
N TYR A 241 -9.56 2.25 11.12
CA TYR A 241 -9.62 3.46 10.29
C TYR A 241 -8.24 4.09 10.08
N PRO A 242 -7.82 4.37 8.83
CA PRO A 242 -6.54 5.03 8.56
C PRO A 242 -6.65 6.54 8.80
N GLY A 243 -6.33 7.00 10.01
CA GLY A 243 -6.28 8.41 10.36
C GLY A 243 -7.40 8.86 11.31
N GLN A 244 -7.67 10.18 11.35
CA GLN A 244 -8.70 10.77 12.20
C GLN A 244 -10.01 10.94 11.44
N VAL A 245 -11.13 10.63 12.12
CA VAL A 245 -12.49 10.92 11.66
C VAL A 245 -13.08 12.02 12.54
N LYS A 246 -13.44 13.14 11.91
CA LYS A 246 -14.15 14.21 12.60
C LYS A 246 -15.62 13.84 12.75
N ILE A 247 -16.15 13.81 13.97
CA ILE A 247 -17.56 13.59 14.25
C ILE A 247 -18.26 14.94 14.46
N THR A 248 -19.29 15.21 13.67
CA THR A 248 -20.09 16.43 13.78
C THR A 248 -21.55 16.05 14.01
N VAL A 249 -22.05 16.23 15.22
CA VAL A 249 -23.46 16.02 15.52
C VAL A 249 -24.20 17.35 15.39
N ILE A 250 -25.30 17.32 14.63
CA ILE A 250 -26.09 18.50 14.28
C ILE A 250 -27.52 18.27 14.76
N ARG A 251 -27.97 19.12 15.66
CA ARG A 251 -29.36 19.24 16.07
C ARG A 251 -30.02 20.36 15.29
N GLU A 252 -31.06 20.05 14.51
CA GLU A 252 -31.70 21.06 13.66
C GLU A 252 -33.24 21.02 13.78
N THR A 253 -33.84 22.19 13.66
CA THR A 253 -35.28 22.36 13.45
C THR A 253 -35.50 22.92 12.06
N ARG A 254 -36.35 22.31 11.24
CA ARG A 254 -36.68 22.77 9.89
C ARG A 254 -38.17 23.16 9.83
N ALA A 255 -38.40 24.36 9.36
CA ALA A 255 -39.74 24.77 8.90
C ALA A 255 -39.69 24.89 7.36
N VAL A 256 -40.69 24.32 6.67
CA VAL A 256 -40.78 24.38 5.20
C VAL A 256 -42.13 24.92 4.83
N ASP A 257 -42.13 25.94 3.99
CA ASP A 257 -43.34 26.51 3.38
C ASP A 257 -43.15 26.68 1.88
N PHE A 258 -44.21 26.63 1.10
CA PHE A 258 -44.17 26.73 -0.36
C PHE A 258 -44.84 28.07 -0.80
N ALA A 259 -44.05 28.96 -1.40
CA ALA A 259 -44.63 30.07 -2.16
C ALA A 259 -45.25 29.51 -3.45
N LYS A 260 -46.53 29.84 -3.67
CA LYS A 260 -47.27 29.49 -4.90
C LYS A 260 -47.30 30.69 -5.82
#